data_8e7ab6fffc30d09940a788ed56ecfe51
#
_entry.id   8e7ab6fffc30d09940a788ed56ecfe51
#
_cell.length_a   1.000
_cell.length_b   1.000
_cell.length_c   1.000
_cell.angle_alpha   90.00
_cell.angle_beta   90.00
_cell.angle_gamma   90.00
#
_symmetry.space_group_name_H-M   'P 1'
#
loop_
_entity.id
_entity.type
_entity.pdbx_description
1 polymer ?
#
loop_
_entity_poly.entity_id
_entity_poly.type
_entity_poly.pdbx_seq_one_letter_code
_entity_poly.pdbx_strand_id
1 'polypeptide(L)'
;ETAFYAFSRDHGLPDFGFFAKVWKRTGTTVNAVWLVIFLCILLGLLGFISQAAINAIFALAALGMDVSYLIPIVCRQIFQDHPEVKFEPGPFTLGRGWFGRLINITAILWTIFECTILSIPQTLPLKATEFNYSWVIMVGVLILSLIWYVAHAHRHYHGPRSTMPPELLSSLESTNEKQEKQDASSHAPE
;
A
#
# COMPACT_ATOMS: atom_id res chain seq x y z
N GLU A 1 2.23 -10.02 -8.60
CA GLU A 1 1.57 -9.81 -9.91
C GLU A 1 0.19 -9.18 -9.75
N THR A 2 -0.60 -9.65 -8.79
CA THR A 2 -1.97 -9.17 -8.52
C THR A 2 -2.02 -7.68 -8.22
N ALA A 3 -1.03 -7.16 -7.48
CA ALA A 3 -0.94 -5.74 -7.17
C ALA A 3 -0.72 -4.87 -8.43
N PHE A 4 0.14 -5.32 -9.35
CA PHE A 4 0.34 -4.63 -10.63
C PHE A 4 -0.92 -4.61 -11.48
N TYR A 5 -1.62 -5.75 -11.54
CA TYR A 5 -2.90 -5.85 -12.24
C TYR A 5 -3.94 -4.89 -11.66
N ALA A 6 -4.16 -4.93 -10.35
CA ALA A 6 -5.15 -4.09 -9.69
C ALA A 6 -4.85 -2.60 -9.90
N PHE A 7 -3.60 -2.19 -9.75
CA PHE A 7 -3.19 -0.80 -9.89
C PHE A 7 -3.24 -0.30 -11.33
N SER A 8 -2.93 -1.16 -12.31
CA SER A 8 -3.11 -0.88 -13.75
C SER A 8 -4.59 -0.76 -14.13
N ARG A 9 -5.44 -1.68 -13.62
CA ARG A 9 -6.88 -1.65 -13.84
C ARG A 9 -7.52 -0.36 -13.35
N ASP A 10 -7.06 0.13 -12.22
CA ASP A 10 -7.58 1.34 -11.57
C ASP A 10 -6.93 2.63 -12.14
N HIS A 11 -6.13 2.52 -13.21
CA HIS A 11 -5.41 3.62 -13.87
C HIS A 11 -4.40 4.38 -12.98
N GLY A 12 -3.84 3.69 -11.99
CA GLY A 12 -2.77 4.23 -11.14
C GLY A 12 -1.39 4.21 -11.81
N LEU A 13 -1.17 3.30 -12.79
CA LEU A 13 0.09 3.18 -13.54
C LEU A 13 0.05 3.96 -14.85
N PRO A 14 1.23 4.41 -15.36
CA PRO A 14 1.36 5.06 -16.66
C PRO A 14 1.39 4.05 -17.84
N ASP A 15 0.56 3.02 -17.78
CA ASP A 15 0.57 1.89 -18.74
C ASP A 15 -0.67 1.82 -19.62
N PHE A 16 -1.61 2.79 -19.48
CA PHE A 16 -2.87 2.84 -20.22
C PHE A 16 -3.68 1.53 -20.19
N GLY A 17 -3.54 0.76 -19.10
CA GLY A 17 -4.24 -0.53 -18.92
C GLY A 17 -3.58 -1.73 -19.62
N PHE A 18 -2.32 -1.61 -20.05
CA PHE A 18 -1.60 -2.70 -20.71
C PHE A 18 -1.44 -3.92 -19.78
N PHE A 19 -1.14 -3.70 -18.50
CA PHE A 19 -1.00 -4.76 -17.50
C PHE A 19 -2.33 -5.24 -16.93
N ALA A 20 -3.43 -4.51 -17.14
CA ALA A 20 -4.78 -4.92 -16.78
C ALA A 20 -5.40 -5.93 -17.75
N LYS A 21 -4.71 -6.26 -18.85
CA LYS A 21 -5.22 -7.18 -19.86
C LYS A 21 -5.18 -8.62 -19.37
N VAL A 22 -6.35 -9.23 -19.19
CA VAL A 22 -6.49 -10.65 -18.85
C VAL A 22 -6.54 -11.47 -20.13
N TRP A 23 -5.72 -12.52 -20.22
CA TRP A 23 -5.74 -13.43 -21.36
C TRP A 23 -6.93 -14.38 -21.24
N LYS A 24 -7.84 -14.33 -22.21
CA LYS A 24 -9.11 -15.09 -22.20
C LYS A 24 -8.95 -16.61 -22.06
N ARG A 25 -7.83 -17.19 -22.51
CA ARG A 25 -7.58 -18.62 -22.49
C ARG A 25 -7.13 -19.15 -21.13
N THR A 26 -6.38 -18.36 -20.38
CA THR A 26 -5.79 -18.77 -19.09
C THR A 26 -6.43 -18.07 -17.90
N GLY A 27 -7.24 -17.03 -18.13
CA GLY A 27 -7.83 -16.23 -17.05
C GLY A 27 -6.79 -15.44 -16.22
N THR A 28 -5.53 -15.36 -16.68
CA THR A 28 -4.42 -14.73 -15.98
C THR A 28 -3.92 -13.47 -16.66
N THR A 29 -3.25 -12.61 -15.89
CA THR A 29 -2.65 -11.35 -16.34
C THR A 29 -1.23 -11.59 -16.82
N VAL A 30 -1.09 -12.24 -17.98
CA VAL A 30 0.21 -12.69 -18.52
C VAL A 30 1.22 -11.55 -18.63
N ASN A 31 0.79 -10.35 -19.04
CA ASN A 31 1.67 -9.19 -19.17
C ASN A 31 2.28 -8.75 -17.84
N ALA A 32 1.48 -8.74 -16.77
CA ALA A 32 1.96 -8.40 -15.42
C ALA A 32 2.92 -9.46 -14.88
N VAL A 33 2.67 -10.75 -15.17
CA VAL A 33 3.58 -11.85 -14.80
C VAL A 33 4.94 -11.69 -15.47
N TRP A 34 4.98 -11.46 -16.79
CA TRP A 34 6.23 -11.27 -17.53
C TRP A 34 7.01 -10.05 -17.04
N LEU A 35 6.34 -8.95 -16.71
CA LEU A 35 6.99 -7.78 -16.11
C LEU A 35 7.68 -8.16 -14.80
N VAL A 36 6.97 -8.85 -13.89
CA VAL A 36 7.53 -9.25 -12.60
C VAL A 36 8.72 -10.18 -12.80
N ILE A 37 8.62 -11.18 -13.69
CA ILE A 37 9.72 -12.09 -14.00
C ILE A 37 10.93 -11.31 -14.53
N PHE A 38 10.72 -10.39 -15.46
CA PHE A 38 11.79 -9.56 -16.02
C PHE A 38 12.49 -8.73 -14.94
N LEU A 39 11.72 -8.08 -14.05
CA LEU A 39 12.27 -7.32 -12.93
C LEU A 39 13.03 -8.21 -11.95
N CYS A 40 12.52 -9.41 -11.64
CA CYS A 40 13.22 -10.37 -10.77
C CYS A 40 14.55 -10.82 -11.38
N ILE A 41 14.60 -11.09 -12.69
CA ILE A 41 15.85 -11.44 -13.38
C ILE A 41 16.83 -10.28 -13.33
N LEU A 42 16.38 -9.04 -13.60
CA LEU A 42 17.22 -7.85 -13.56
C LEU A 42 17.82 -7.63 -12.17
N LEU A 43 16.99 -7.74 -11.12
CA LEU A 43 17.44 -7.62 -9.73
C LEU A 43 18.36 -8.77 -9.32
N GLY A 44 18.09 -10.00 -9.80
CA GLY A 44 18.96 -11.16 -9.59
C GLY A 44 20.34 -10.99 -10.22
N LEU A 45 20.43 -10.40 -11.42
CA LEU A 45 21.71 -10.10 -12.08
C LEU A 45 22.55 -9.08 -11.31
N LEU A 46 21.91 -8.10 -10.66
CA LEU A 46 22.62 -7.16 -9.78
C LEU A 46 23.34 -7.88 -8.62
N GLY A 47 22.79 -9.01 -8.17
CA GLY A 47 23.41 -9.84 -7.12
C GLY A 47 24.74 -10.45 -7.49
N PHE A 48 24.99 -10.71 -8.77
CA PHE A 48 26.30 -11.19 -9.25
C PHE A 48 27.39 -10.10 -9.25
N ILE A 49 26.97 -8.84 -9.23
CA ILE A 49 27.90 -7.70 -9.30
C ILE A 49 28.45 -7.37 -7.92
N SER A 50 27.60 -7.38 -6.89
CA SER A 50 28.00 -6.95 -5.53
C SER A 50 27.09 -7.52 -4.46
N GLN A 51 27.68 -8.03 -3.36
CA GLN A 51 26.94 -8.43 -2.16
C GLN A 51 26.20 -7.24 -1.52
N ALA A 52 26.79 -6.05 -1.58
CA ALA A 52 26.13 -4.83 -1.09
C ALA A 52 24.85 -4.53 -1.86
N ALA A 53 24.80 -4.82 -3.17
CA ALA A 53 23.59 -4.64 -3.98
C ALA A 53 22.46 -5.59 -3.54
N ILE A 54 22.76 -6.85 -3.22
CA ILE A 54 21.76 -7.79 -2.69
C ILE A 54 21.20 -7.29 -1.35
N ASN A 55 22.08 -6.90 -0.43
CA ASN A 55 21.67 -6.40 0.88
C ASN A 55 20.81 -5.14 0.74
N ALA A 56 21.15 -4.25 -0.20
CA ALA A 56 20.34 -3.06 -0.49
C ALA A 56 18.94 -3.40 -1.04
N ILE A 57 18.82 -4.44 -1.88
CA ILE A 57 17.53 -4.91 -2.41
C ILE A 57 16.64 -5.45 -1.28
N PHE A 58 17.20 -6.27 -0.38
CA PHE A 58 16.44 -6.79 0.76
C PHE A 58 16.02 -5.68 1.73
N ALA A 59 16.94 -4.76 2.05
CA ALA A 59 16.61 -3.60 2.88
C ALA A 59 15.53 -2.71 2.23
N LEU A 60 15.59 -2.50 0.91
CA LEU A 60 14.59 -1.74 0.17
C LEU A 60 13.21 -2.42 0.19
N ALA A 61 13.17 -3.75 0.09
CA ALA A 61 11.92 -4.51 0.17
C ALA A 61 11.28 -4.38 1.56
N ALA A 62 12.06 -4.49 2.64
CA ALA A 62 11.59 -4.30 4.01
C ALA A 62 11.10 -2.86 4.22
N LEU A 63 11.92 -1.86 3.90
CA LEU A 63 11.54 -0.44 4.00
C LEU A 63 10.27 -0.12 3.22
N GLY A 64 10.09 -0.72 2.03
CA GLY A 64 8.89 -0.53 1.21
C GLY A 64 7.62 -1.05 1.87
N MET A 65 7.70 -2.20 2.53
CA MET A 65 6.59 -2.75 3.31
C MET A 65 6.28 -1.86 4.52
N ASP A 66 7.29 -1.50 5.30
CA ASP A 66 7.13 -0.69 6.50
C ASP A 66 6.50 0.67 6.21
N VAL A 67 6.99 1.37 5.19
CA VAL A 67 6.43 2.67 4.77
C VAL A 67 4.99 2.50 4.25
N SER A 68 4.68 1.44 3.52
CA SER A 68 3.34 1.19 3.01
C SER A 68 2.30 0.97 4.12
N TYR A 69 2.70 0.36 5.23
CA TYR A 69 1.84 0.20 6.41
C TYR A 69 1.82 1.45 7.31
N LEU A 70 2.92 2.18 7.37
CA LEU A 70 3.02 3.39 8.17
C LEU A 70 2.03 4.47 7.71
N ILE A 71 1.91 4.69 6.40
CA ILE A 71 1.07 5.73 5.81
C ILE A 71 -0.40 5.62 6.29
N PRO A 72 -1.10 4.47 6.16
CA PRO A 72 -2.47 4.32 6.65
C PRO A 72 -2.61 4.52 8.16
N ILE A 73 -1.63 4.06 8.95
CA ILE A 73 -1.66 4.21 10.41
C ILE A 73 -1.55 5.70 10.79
N VAL A 74 -0.64 6.43 10.15
CA VAL A 74 -0.48 7.89 10.36
C VAL A 74 -1.73 8.63 9.91
N CYS A 75 -2.25 8.33 8.72
CA CYS A 75 -3.49 8.94 8.23
C CYS A 75 -4.65 8.70 9.18
N ARG A 76 -4.81 7.48 9.68
CA ARG A 76 -5.83 7.16 10.67
C ARG A 76 -5.65 7.96 11.96
N GLN A 77 -4.41 8.08 12.46
CA GLN A 77 -4.12 8.81 13.68
C GLN A 77 -4.45 10.31 13.58
N ILE A 78 -4.25 10.90 12.40
CA ILE A 78 -4.50 12.33 12.16
C ILE A 78 -5.98 12.60 11.88
N PHE A 79 -6.62 11.77 11.04
CA PHE A 79 -7.93 12.04 10.48
C PHE A 79 -9.10 11.30 11.14
N GLN A 80 -8.85 10.44 12.15
CA GLN A 80 -9.93 9.64 12.77
C GLN A 80 -11.06 10.48 13.41
N ASP A 81 -10.75 11.69 13.84
CA ASP A 81 -11.70 12.60 14.49
C ASP A 81 -12.20 13.71 13.52
N HIS A 82 -11.83 13.64 12.23
CA HIS A 82 -12.23 14.65 11.25
C HIS A 82 -13.72 14.47 10.86
N PRO A 83 -14.54 15.53 10.86
CA PRO A 83 -16.00 15.43 10.65
C PRO A 83 -16.42 14.89 9.28
N GLU A 84 -15.57 15.05 8.26
CA GLU A 84 -15.84 14.55 6.90
C GLU A 84 -15.45 13.08 6.71
N VAL A 85 -14.66 12.51 7.63
CA VAL A 85 -14.21 11.11 7.54
C VAL A 85 -15.15 10.24 8.33
N LYS A 86 -16.09 9.57 7.65
CA LYS A 86 -16.94 8.53 8.24
C LYS A 86 -16.10 7.25 8.40
N PHE A 87 -15.43 7.12 9.54
CA PHE A 87 -14.71 5.91 9.86
C PHE A 87 -15.65 4.90 10.51
N GLU A 88 -15.99 3.84 9.79
CA GLU A 88 -16.73 2.70 10.31
C GLU A 88 -15.74 1.70 10.93
N PRO A 89 -15.80 1.47 12.24
CA PRO A 89 -14.95 0.48 12.88
C PRO A 89 -15.35 -0.93 12.45
N GLY A 90 -14.36 -1.76 12.10
CA GLY A 90 -14.61 -3.17 11.80
C GLY A 90 -15.03 -3.97 13.05
N PRO A 91 -15.36 -5.28 12.89
CA PRO A 91 -15.82 -6.14 13.99
C PRO A 91 -14.81 -6.26 15.14
N PHE A 92 -13.52 -6.08 14.87
CA PHE A 92 -12.48 -5.98 15.88
C PHE A 92 -11.84 -4.59 15.85
N THR A 93 -11.98 -3.86 16.94
CA THR A 93 -11.37 -2.53 17.11
C THR A 93 -10.85 -2.36 18.52
N LEU A 94 -9.65 -1.78 18.65
CA LEU A 94 -9.06 -1.37 19.91
C LEU A 94 -9.72 -0.12 20.51
N GLY A 95 -10.81 0.36 19.87
CA GLY A 95 -11.54 1.54 20.26
C GLY A 95 -10.85 2.86 19.89
N ARG A 96 -11.63 3.96 20.04
CA ARG A 96 -11.14 5.34 19.85
C ARG A 96 -10.44 5.90 21.10
N GLY A 97 -10.30 5.09 22.17
CA GLY A 97 -9.75 5.51 23.45
C GLY A 97 -8.24 5.78 23.39
N TRP A 98 -7.70 6.27 24.51
CA TRP A 98 -6.28 6.55 24.69
C TRP A 98 -5.39 5.32 24.42
N PHE A 99 -5.90 4.12 24.73
CA PHE A 99 -5.20 2.86 24.52
C PHE A 99 -4.96 2.56 23.02
N GLY A 100 -5.98 2.76 22.17
CA GLY A 100 -5.82 2.62 20.72
C GLY A 100 -4.83 3.64 20.14
N ARG A 101 -4.86 4.89 20.62
CA ARG A 101 -3.89 5.92 20.25
C ARG A 101 -2.46 5.54 20.67
N LEU A 102 -2.28 5.03 21.87
CA LEU A 102 -0.97 4.61 22.38
C LEU A 102 -0.37 3.52 21.49
N ILE A 103 -1.17 2.51 21.13
CA ILE A 103 -0.70 1.43 20.24
C ILE A 103 -0.30 1.97 18.88
N ASN A 104 -1.11 2.85 18.28
CA ASN A 104 -0.78 3.45 16.98
C ASN A 104 0.51 4.28 17.04
N ILE A 105 0.67 5.09 18.09
CA ILE A 105 1.90 5.89 18.29
C ILE A 105 3.11 4.97 18.47
N THR A 106 2.98 3.91 19.26
CA THR A 106 4.04 2.92 19.45
C THR A 106 4.41 2.24 18.13
N ALA A 107 3.44 1.86 17.32
CA ALA A 107 3.68 1.28 15.99
C ALA A 107 4.40 2.28 15.06
N ILE A 108 4.00 3.55 15.05
CA ILE A 108 4.65 4.60 14.27
C ILE A 108 6.11 4.77 14.70
N LEU A 109 6.37 4.90 16.00
CA LEU A 109 7.72 5.07 16.53
C LEU A 109 8.59 3.86 16.25
N TRP A 110 8.03 2.65 16.38
CA TRP A 110 8.73 1.41 16.08
C TRP A 110 9.13 1.33 14.60
N THR A 111 8.22 1.62 13.69
CA THR A 111 8.49 1.60 12.25
C THR A 111 9.55 2.65 11.86
N ILE A 112 9.50 3.85 12.44
CA ILE A 112 10.54 4.87 12.22
C ILE A 112 11.89 4.39 12.72
N PHE A 113 11.95 3.76 13.89
CA PHE A 113 13.15 3.18 14.44
C PHE A 113 13.72 2.07 13.55
N GLU A 114 12.88 1.15 13.08
CA GLU A 114 13.25 0.06 12.18
C GLU A 114 13.78 0.60 10.84
N CYS A 115 13.10 1.55 10.22
CA CYS A 115 13.57 2.22 9.00
C CYS A 115 14.93 2.92 9.21
N THR A 116 15.14 3.50 10.39
CA THR A 116 16.43 4.14 10.72
C THR A 116 17.55 3.09 10.82
N ILE A 117 17.32 1.98 11.51
CA ILE A 117 18.32 0.90 11.65
C ILE A 117 18.64 0.28 10.29
N LEU A 118 17.64 -0.01 9.47
CA LEU A 118 17.82 -0.58 8.13
C LEU A 118 18.58 0.36 7.19
N SER A 119 18.60 1.66 7.49
CA SER A 119 19.33 2.68 6.71
C SER A 119 20.79 2.82 7.13
N ILE A 120 21.18 2.32 8.31
CA ILE A 120 22.56 2.43 8.80
C ILE A 120 23.49 1.50 8.01
N PRO A 121 24.67 1.97 7.59
CA PRO A 121 25.67 1.13 6.93
C PRO A 121 26.15 0.04 7.88
N GLN A 122 26.34 -1.17 7.35
CA GLN A 122 26.73 -2.34 8.16
C GLN A 122 28.23 -2.45 8.42
N THR A 123 29.05 -1.64 7.73
CA THR A 123 30.53 -1.69 7.81
C THR A 123 31.12 -0.34 8.13
N LEU A 124 32.14 -0.34 8.98
CA LEU A 124 33.00 0.82 9.30
C LEU A 124 34.46 0.48 8.96
N PRO A 125 35.25 1.39 8.35
CA PRO A 125 34.95 2.78 7.98
C PRO A 125 34.07 2.92 6.75
N LEU A 126 33.26 3.99 6.69
CA LEU A 126 32.32 4.28 5.61
C LEU A 126 33.04 4.44 4.27
N LYS A 127 32.94 3.43 3.41
CA LYS A 127 33.34 3.51 2.01
C LYS A 127 32.09 3.72 1.15
N ALA A 128 32.19 4.58 0.14
CA ALA A 128 31.07 4.84 -0.77
C ALA A 128 30.55 3.58 -1.47
N THR A 129 31.42 2.58 -1.67
CA THR A 129 31.05 1.29 -2.28
C THR A 129 30.26 0.34 -1.35
N GLU A 130 30.30 0.58 -0.04
CA GLU A 130 29.65 -0.25 0.98
C GLU A 130 28.49 0.48 1.67
N PHE A 131 28.18 1.71 1.19
CA PHE A 131 27.09 2.50 1.72
C PHE A 131 25.72 1.90 1.36
N ASN A 132 24.82 1.87 2.33
CA ASN A 132 23.46 1.37 2.09
C ASN A 132 22.61 2.45 1.42
N TYR A 133 22.45 2.35 0.10
CA TYR A 133 21.69 3.31 -0.71
C TYR A 133 20.18 3.03 -0.71
N SER A 134 19.70 2.04 0.05
CA SER A 134 18.28 1.63 0.04
C SER A 134 17.32 2.77 0.38
N TRP A 135 17.67 3.59 1.38
CA TRP A 135 16.84 4.74 1.77
C TRP A 135 16.79 5.83 0.69
N VAL A 136 17.92 6.05 -0.04
CA VAL A 136 17.96 7.02 -1.15
C VAL A 136 17.05 6.57 -2.28
N ILE A 137 17.08 5.28 -2.62
CA ILE A 137 16.22 4.69 -3.63
C ILE A 137 14.77 4.79 -3.20
N MET A 138 14.45 4.50 -1.93
CA MET A 138 13.10 4.61 -1.38
C MET A 138 12.56 6.03 -1.49
N VAL A 139 13.32 7.02 -1.05
CA VAL A 139 12.94 8.44 -1.14
C VAL A 139 12.76 8.84 -2.61
N GLY A 140 13.67 8.39 -3.49
CA GLY A 140 13.56 8.62 -4.94
C GLY A 140 12.27 8.07 -5.52
N VAL A 141 11.88 6.84 -5.17
CA VAL A 141 10.62 6.22 -5.61
C VAL A 141 9.41 6.98 -5.08
N LEU A 142 9.42 7.41 -3.81
CA LEU A 142 8.33 8.19 -3.23
C LEU A 142 8.16 9.55 -3.92
N ILE A 143 9.27 10.25 -4.19
CA ILE A 143 9.24 11.52 -4.93
C ILE A 143 8.71 11.30 -6.36
N LEU A 144 9.19 10.27 -7.05
CA LEU A 144 8.74 9.95 -8.40
C LEU A 144 7.24 9.62 -8.44
N SER A 145 6.78 8.85 -7.45
CA SER A 145 5.35 8.53 -7.29
C SER A 145 4.52 9.79 -7.02
N LEU A 146 5.02 10.71 -6.20
CA LEU A 146 4.34 11.97 -5.91
C LEU A 146 4.26 12.86 -7.15
N ILE A 147 5.35 12.98 -7.90
CA ILE A 147 5.38 13.73 -9.17
C ILE A 147 4.36 13.13 -10.14
N TRP A 148 4.35 11.80 -10.29
CA TRP A 148 3.37 11.12 -11.15
C TRP A 148 1.93 11.37 -10.69
N TYR A 149 1.66 11.29 -9.40
CA TYR A 149 0.34 11.57 -8.83
C TYR A 149 -0.11 12.99 -9.18
N VAL A 150 0.72 14.00 -8.94
CA VAL A 150 0.39 15.41 -9.21
C VAL A 150 0.24 15.67 -10.71
N ALA A 151 1.10 15.07 -11.55
CA ALA A 151 1.08 15.32 -12.99
C ALA A 151 -0.12 14.66 -13.70
N HIS A 152 -0.50 13.46 -13.29
CA HIS A 152 -1.46 12.66 -14.05
C HIS A 152 -2.50 11.93 -13.19
N ALA A 153 -2.05 11.19 -12.17
CA ALA A 153 -2.92 10.22 -11.49
C ALA A 153 -4.08 10.87 -10.74
N HIS A 154 -3.90 12.04 -10.11
CA HIS A 154 -4.97 12.71 -9.35
C HIS A 154 -6.21 13.05 -10.19
N ARG A 155 -6.09 13.14 -11.51
CA ARG A 155 -7.21 13.43 -12.43
C ARG A 155 -7.92 12.15 -12.92
N HIS A 156 -7.25 11.02 -12.88
CA HIS A 156 -7.74 9.78 -13.49
C HIS A 156 -7.98 8.66 -12.48
N TYR A 157 -7.31 8.73 -11.33
CA TYR A 157 -7.44 7.74 -10.27
C TYR A 157 -8.54 8.16 -9.28
N HIS A 158 -9.65 7.43 -9.28
CA HIS A 158 -10.80 7.65 -8.39
C HIS A 158 -10.90 6.61 -7.28
N GLY A 159 -9.80 5.92 -6.96
CA GLY A 159 -9.76 4.85 -5.98
C GLY A 159 -10.00 3.46 -6.57
N PRO A 160 -9.98 2.41 -5.73
CA PRO A 160 -10.16 1.04 -6.17
C PRO A 160 -11.58 0.84 -6.75
N ARG A 161 -11.64 0.29 -7.95
CA ARG A 161 -12.92 -0.01 -8.61
C ARG A 161 -13.50 -1.31 -8.08
N SER A 162 -14.76 -1.28 -7.66
CA SER A 162 -15.49 -2.50 -7.34
C SER A 162 -15.64 -3.36 -8.60
N THR A 163 -15.28 -4.65 -8.48
CA THR A 163 -15.48 -5.66 -9.53
C THR A 163 -16.88 -6.29 -9.47
N MET A 164 -17.67 -5.91 -8.47
CA MET A 164 -19.03 -6.43 -8.35
C MET A 164 -19.95 -5.84 -9.43
N PRO A 165 -20.81 -6.65 -10.04
CA PRO A 165 -21.86 -6.14 -10.92
C PRO A 165 -22.72 -5.12 -10.18
N PRO A 166 -23.18 -4.04 -10.86
CA PRO A 166 -23.99 -2.99 -10.23
C PRO A 166 -25.27 -3.53 -9.55
N GLU A 167 -25.84 -4.60 -10.09
CA GLU A 167 -27.03 -5.28 -9.55
C GLU A 167 -26.74 -5.91 -8.17
N LEU A 168 -25.55 -6.48 -8.00
CA LEU A 168 -25.13 -7.07 -6.72
C LEU A 168 -24.80 -6.00 -5.67
N LEU A 169 -24.20 -4.89 -6.10
CA LEU A 169 -23.93 -3.74 -5.23
C LEU A 169 -25.22 -3.15 -4.70
N SER A 170 -26.20 -2.88 -5.56
CA SER A 170 -27.50 -2.34 -5.14
C SER A 170 -28.29 -3.29 -4.23
N SER A 171 -28.17 -4.61 -4.44
CA SER A 171 -28.78 -5.59 -3.56
C SER A 171 -28.14 -5.67 -2.17
N LEU A 172 -26.81 -5.53 -2.11
CA LEU A 172 -26.07 -5.48 -0.84
C LEU A 172 -26.36 -4.19 -0.08
N GLU A 173 -26.37 -3.03 -0.74
CA GLU A 173 -26.75 -1.75 -0.15
C GLU A 173 -28.14 -1.78 0.45
N SER A 174 -29.13 -2.30 -0.29
CA SER A 174 -30.50 -2.44 0.19
C SER A 174 -30.64 -3.41 1.38
N THR A 175 -29.76 -4.42 1.45
CA THR A 175 -29.74 -5.38 2.56
C THR A 175 -29.12 -4.76 3.79
N ASN A 176 -28.02 -4.02 3.64
CA ASN A 176 -27.37 -3.31 4.73
C ASN A 176 -28.28 -2.21 5.32
N GLU A 177 -28.96 -1.42 4.48
CA GLU A 177 -29.93 -0.43 4.96
C GLU A 177 -31.09 -1.04 5.76
N LYS A 178 -31.56 -2.22 5.37
CA LYS A 178 -32.61 -2.95 6.13
C LYS A 178 -32.09 -3.44 7.47
N GLN A 179 -30.87 -3.95 7.49
CA GLN A 179 -30.21 -4.41 8.72
C GLN A 179 -29.97 -3.26 9.69
N GLU A 180 -29.46 -2.12 9.20
CA GLU A 180 -29.23 -0.92 10.01
C GLU A 180 -30.52 -0.36 10.62
N LYS A 181 -31.64 -0.35 9.85
CA LYS A 181 -32.96 0.03 10.34
C LYS A 181 -33.53 -0.94 11.38
N GLN A 182 -33.22 -2.22 11.25
CA GLN A 182 -33.66 -3.26 12.16
C GLN A 182 -32.90 -3.18 13.50
N ASP A 183 -31.59 -2.94 13.43
CA ASP A 183 -30.74 -2.75 14.61
C ASP A 183 -31.09 -1.45 15.34
N ALA A 184 -31.34 -0.37 14.61
CA ALA A 184 -31.80 0.90 15.18
C ALA A 184 -33.16 0.78 15.90
N SER A 185 -34.07 -0.07 15.38
CA SER A 185 -35.37 -0.30 16.01
C SER A 185 -35.30 -1.21 17.24
N SER A 186 -34.29 -2.08 17.33
CA SER A 186 -34.09 -2.98 18.48
C SER A 186 -33.38 -2.30 19.66
N HIS A 187 -32.74 -1.17 19.43
CA HIS A 187 -32.05 -0.36 20.45
C HIS A 187 -32.81 0.92 20.86
N ALA A 188 -34.06 1.11 20.44
CA ALA A 188 -34.91 2.17 20.94
C ALA A 188 -35.32 1.85 22.38
N PRO A 189 -34.96 2.67 23.40
CA PRO A 189 -35.39 2.43 24.77
C PRO A 189 -36.90 2.69 24.89
N GLU A 190 -37.59 1.74 25.55
CA GLU A 190 -38.98 1.92 26.02
C GLU A 190 -39.08 3.04 27.08
#